data_695cfb8db826df7d0c42d062ffdbe646
#
_entry.id   695cfb8db826df7d0c42d062ffdbe646
#
_cell.length_a   1.000
_cell.length_b   1.000
_cell.length_c   1.000
_cell.angle_alpha   90.00
_cell.angle_beta   90.00
_cell.angle_gamma   90.00
#
_symmetry.space_group_name_H-M   'P 1'
#
loop_
_entity.id
_entity.type
_entity.pdbx_description
1 polymer ?
#
loop_
_entity_poly.entity_id
_entity_poly.type
_entity_poly.pdbx_seq_one_letter_code
_entity_poly.pdbx_strand_id
1 'polypeptide(L)'
;MDKASSPVVAFDEMLDQEGKVRSHYEVFNAWLANQSAESMLTRRLDADLNFRRVGITFSVAGDQAGTERLIPFDLIPRVMPADEWLRLDAGLKQRVRALNMFLHDIYHDHNIVRAGKIPPKQVFMNAQYRPEMQDVDVAEGIYSHVAGIDIVRAGAGEFYVLEDNL
;
A
#
# COMPACT_ATOMS: atom_id res chain seq x y z
N MET A 1 6.69 -23.06 -30.45
CA MET A 1 5.57 -23.58 -29.64
C MET A 1 5.40 -22.61 -28.47
N ASP A 2 4.55 -21.60 -28.69
CA ASP A 2 4.18 -20.66 -27.62
C ASP A 2 3.37 -21.42 -26.56
N LYS A 3 3.92 -21.51 -25.35
CA LYS A 3 3.11 -21.89 -24.19
C LYS A 3 2.16 -20.74 -23.93
N ALA A 4 0.91 -20.90 -24.36
CA ALA A 4 -0.16 -20.03 -23.91
C ALA A 4 -0.13 -20.02 -22.39
N SER A 5 0.28 -18.90 -21.79
CA SER A 5 0.25 -18.69 -20.36
C SER A 5 -1.22 -18.76 -19.94
N SER A 6 -1.56 -19.72 -19.10
CA SER A 6 -2.88 -19.75 -18.47
C SER A 6 -3.14 -18.38 -17.85
N PRO A 7 -4.36 -17.82 -17.97
CA PRO A 7 -4.65 -16.53 -17.35
C PRO A 7 -4.37 -16.62 -15.85
N VAL A 8 -3.57 -15.69 -15.35
CA VAL A 8 -3.32 -15.57 -13.91
C VAL A 8 -4.65 -15.18 -13.28
N VAL A 9 -5.28 -16.10 -12.59
CA VAL A 9 -6.50 -15.82 -11.82
C VAL A 9 -6.09 -15.00 -10.61
N ALA A 10 -6.63 -13.80 -10.47
CA ALA A 10 -6.40 -12.98 -9.29
C ALA A 10 -6.89 -13.70 -8.04
N PHE A 11 -6.18 -13.49 -6.93
CA PHE A 11 -6.58 -14.07 -5.64
C PHE A 11 -7.89 -13.44 -5.16
N ASP A 12 -8.92 -14.26 -4.96
CA ASP A 12 -10.17 -13.82 -4.36
C ASP A 12 -10.05 -13.84 -2.83
N GLU A 13 -10.23 -12.68 -2.21
CA GLU A 13 -10.09 -12.53 -0.75
C GLU A 13 -11.32 -13.05 0.01
N MET A 14 -12.49 -13.04 -0.62
CA MET A 14 -13.75 -13.44 -0.01
C MET A 14 -14.06 -14.92 -0.22
N LEU A 15 -13.77 -15.43 -1.41
CA LEU A 15 -14.05 -16.83 -1.78
C LEU A 15 -12.76 -17.65 -1.84
N ASP A 16 -12.85 -18.91 -1.50
CA ASP A 16 -11.77 -19.87 -1.75
C ASP A 16 -11.84 -20.44 -3.17
N GLN A 17 -10.92 -21.35 -3.48
CA GLN A 17 -10.83 -21.97 -4.82
C GLN A 17 -12.06 -22.84 -5.17
N GLU A 18 -12.83 -23.25 -4.17
CA GLU A 18 -14.06 -24.04 -4.32
C GLU A 18 -15.32 -23.14 -4.38
N GLY A 19 -15.12 -21.81 -4.30
CA GLY A 19 -16.22 -20.82 -4.28
C GLY A 19 -16.91 -20.72 -2.92
N LYS A 20 -16.33 -21.28 -1.86
CA LYS A 20 -16.83 -21.17 -0.50
C LYS A 20 -16.34 -19.87 0.14
N VAL A 21 -17.24 -19.22 0.89
CA VAL A 21 -16.91 -18.01 1.65
C VAL A 21 -15.90 -18.33 2.75
N ARG A 22 -14.80 -17.58 2.79
CA ARG A 22 -13.79 -17.70 3.84
C ARG A 22 -14.37 -17.26 5.18
N SER A 23 -13.95 -17.89 6.26
CA SER A 23 -14.52 -17.70 7.60
C SER A 23 -14.56 -16.23 8.05
N HIS A 24 -13.53 -15.47 7.76
CA HIS A 24 -13.46 -14.04 8.13
C HIS A 24 -14.41 -13.12 7.32
N TYR A 25 -15.01 -13.64 6.24
CA TYR A 25 -16.03 -12.94 5.47
C TYR A 25 -17.45 -13.41 5.75
N GLU A 26 -17.68 -14.47 6.55
CA GLU A 26 -19.01 -15.05 6.76
C GLU A 26 -20.03 -14.02 7.25
N VAL A 27 -19.66 -13.19 8.22
CA VAL A 27 -20.54 -12.14 8.77
C VAL A 27 -20.88 -11.10 7.72
N PHE A 28 -19.88 -10.66 6.95
CA PHE A 28 -20.08 -9.69 5.88
C PHE A 28 -20.92 -10.29 4.75
N ASN A 29 -20.65 -11.54 4.36
CA ASN A 29 -21.42 -12.24 3.34
C ASN A 29 -22.89 -12.39 3.73
N ALA A 30 -23.18 -12.72 4.99
CA ALA A 30 -24.55 -12.81 5.48
C ALA A 30 -25.27 -11.44 5.41
N TRP A 31 -24.57 -10.35 5.71
CA TRP A 31 -25.10 -9.01 5.52
C TRP A 31 -25.32 -8.69 4.03
N LEU A 32 -24.34 -8.97 3.16
CA LEU A 32 -24.39 -8.70 1.73
C LEU A 32 -25.54 -9.44 1.05
N ALA A 33 -25.78 -10.70 1.42
CA ALA A 33 -26.88 -11.52 0.90
C ALA A 33 -28.28 -10.94 1.18
N ASN A 34 -28.39 -10.07 2.19
CA ASN A 34 -29.63 -9.36 2.52
C ASN A 34 -29.76 -7.98 1.88
N GLN A 35 -28.79 -7.56 1.06
CA GLN A 35 -28.84 -6.28 0.36
C GLN A 35 -29.48 -6.46 -1.02
N SER A 36 -30.40 -5.56 -1.36
CA SER A 36 -30.92 -5.47 -2.74
C SER A 36 -29.92 -4.72 -3.65
N ALA A 37 -29.98 -5.00 -4.94
CA ALA A 37 -29.20 -4.25 -5.94
C ALA A 37 -29.47 -2.75 -5.88
N GLU A 38 -30.71 -2.35 -5.61
CA GLU A 38 -31.11 -0.94 -5.45
C GLU A 38 -30.46 -0.30 -4.23
N SER A 39 -30.43 -1.01 -3.07
CA SER A 39 -29.76 -0.55 -1.86
C SER A 39 -28.26 -0.37 -2.10
N MET A 40 -27.62 -1.29 -2.78
CA MET A 40 -26.21 -1.20 -3.09
C MET A 40 -25.89 -0.04 -4.06
N LEU A 41 -26.77 0.19 -5.06
CA LEU A 41 -26.63 1.33 -5.95
C LEU A 41 -26.77 2.66 -5.18
N THR A 42 -27.76 2.79 -4.31
CA THR A 42 -27.96 3.99 -3.48
C THR A 42 -26.71 4.27 -2.63
N ARG A 43 -26.17 3.25 -1.95
CA ARG A 43 -24.92 3.37 -1.17
C ARG A 43 -23.74 3.84 -2.01
N ARG A 44 -23.64 3.36 -3.26
CA ARG A 44 -22.58 3.78 -4.18
C ARG A 44 -22.70 5.26 -4.51
N LEU A 45 -23.91 5.72 -4.86
CA LEU A 45 -24.17 7.12 -5.16
C LEU A 45 -23.91 8.03 -3.95
N ASP A 46 -24.30 7.59 -2.74
CA ASP A 46 -24.03 8.31 -1.50
C ASP A 46 -22.52 8.40 -1.20
N ALA A 47 -21.77 7.33 -1.44
CA ALA A 47 -20.31 7.34 -1.27
C ALA A 47 -19.66 8.33 -2.24
N ASP A 48 -20.03 8.29 -3.53
CA ASP A 48 -19.51 9.20 -4.55
C ASP A 48 -19.84 10.66 -4.20
N LEU A 49 -21.06 10.92 -3.71
CA LEU A 49 -21.48 12.26 -3.29
C LEU A 49 -20.68 12.76 -2.09
N ASN A 50 -20.45 11.88 -1.09
CA ASN A 50 -19.65 12.22 0.08
C ASN A 50 -18.19 12.50 -0.30
N PHE A 51 -17.59 11.70 -1.18
CA PHE A 51 -16.23 11.92 -1.65
C PHE A 51 -16.10 13.27 -2.37
N ARG A 52 -17.08 13.63 -3.22
CA ARG A 52 -17.11 14.95 -3.86
C ARG A 52 -17.19 16.08 -2.84
N ARG A 53 -18.04 15.95 -1.82
CA ARG A 53 -18.23 16.98 -0.78
C ARG A 53 -16.99 17.19 0.07
N VAL A 54 -16.24 16.13 0.36
CA VAL A 54 -15.02 16.17 1.17
C VAL A 54 -13.79 16.53 0.32
N GLY A 55 -13.90 16.49 -1.02
CA GLY A 55 -12.78 16.76 -1.92
C GLY A 55 -11.79 15.58 -1.99
N ILE A 56 -12.26 14.33 -1.83
CA ILE A 56 -11.43 13.13 -2.01
C ILE A 56 -11.32 12.85 -3.51
N THR A 57 -10.44 13.60 -4.15
CA THR A 57 -10.19 13.54 -5.59
C THR A 57 -8.71 13.36 -5.85
N PHE A 58 -8.36 12.94 -7.05
CA PHE A 58 -6.98 12.91 -7.52
C PHE A 58 -6.89 13.55 -8.91
N SER A 59 -5.76 14.19 -9.17
CA SER A 59 -5.43 14.71 -10.50
C SER A 59 -4.49 13.73 -11.21
N VAL A 60 -4.78 13.45 -12.47
CA VAL A 60 -3.88 12.62 -13.29
C VAL A 60 -2.78 13.51 -13.84
N ALA A 61 -1.52 13.19 -13.53
CA ALA A 61 -0.37 13.89 -14.05
C ALA A 61 -0.35 13.80 -15.60
N GLY A 62 -0.30 14.95 -16.27
CA GLY A 62 -0.30 15.03 -17.73
C GLY A 62 -1.66 15.34 -18.36
N ASP A 63 -2.74 15.39 -17.62
CA ASP A 63 -4.03 15.87 -18.11
C ASP A 63 -4.05 17.41 -18.05
N GLN A 64 -3.87 18.05 -19.21
CA GLN A 64 -3.85 19.53 -19.30
C GLN A 64 -5.17 20.21 -18.92
N ALA A 65 -6.24 19.44 -18.76
CA ALA A 65 -7.56 19.94 -18.41
C ALA A 65 -7.79 20.07 -16.89
N GLY A 66 -6.85 19.63 -16.05
CA GLY A 66 -7.02 19.71 -14.58
C GLY A 66 -8.26 18.98 -14.06
N THR A 67 -8.69 17.93 -14.76
CA THR A 67 -9.92 17.22 -14.40
C THR A 67 -9.70 16.43 -13.13
N GLU A 68 -10.25 16.91 -12.03
CA GLU A 68 -10.31 16.16 -10.78
C GLU A 68 -11.19 14.92 -10.94
N ARG A 69 -10.63 13.77 -10.65
CA ARG A 69 -11.36 12.50 -10.66
C ARG A 69 -11.59 12.03 -9.24
N LEU A 70 -12.78 11.48 -8.98
CA LEU A 70 -13.03 10.82 -7.70
C LEU A 70 -12.13 9.59 -7.55
N ILE A 71 -11.63 9.38 -6.34
CA ILE A 71 -10.98 8.12 -5.99
C ILE A 71 -12.04 7.02 -6.04
N PRO A 72 -11.84 5.95 -6.83
CA PRO A 72 -12.76 4.81 -6.85
C PRO A 72 -12.90 4.21 -5.46
N PHE A 73 -14.12 4.11 -4.95
CA PHE A 73 -14.39 3.52 -3.64
C PHE A 73 -15.15 2.22 -3.81
N ASP A 74 -14.62 1.14 -3.25
CA ASP A 74 -15.29 -0.15 -3.21
C ASP A 74 -16.17 -0.24 -1.96
N LEU A 75 -17.45 -0.58 -2.16
CA LEU A 75 -18.38 -0.78 -1.05
C LEU A 75 -18.14 -2.10 -0.30
N ILE A 76 -17.39 -3.02 -0.90
CA ILE A 76 -17.03 -4.29 -0.27
C ILE A 76 -15.70 -4.10 0.44
N PRO A 77 -15.65 -4.13 1.77
CA PRO A 77 -14.42 -3.93 2.50
C PRO A 77 -13.49 -5.14 2.34
N ARG A 78 -12.19 -4.87 2.34
CA ARG A 78 -11.19 -5.93 2.51
C ARG A 78 -11.12 -6.32 3.97
N VAL A 79 -11.47 -7.56 4.28
CA VAL A 79 -11.45 -8.09 5.65
C VAL A 79 -10.19 -8.94 5.81
N MET A 80 -9.33 -8.53 6.73
CA MET A 80 -8.08 -9.24 7.02
C MET A 80 -8.18 -9.94 8.38
N PRO A 81 -7.90 -11.25 8.48
CA PRO A 81 -7.84 -11.95 9.76
C PRO A 81 -6.73 -11.42 10.65
N ALA A 82 -6.91 -11.49 11.97
CA ALA A 82 -5.96 -10.94 12.93
C ALA A 82 -4.57 -11.56 12.83
N ASP A 83 -4.47 -12.85 12.57
CA ASP A 83 -3.19 -13.56 12.41
C ASP A 83 -2.44 -13.15 11.15
N GLU A 84 -3.13 -12.87 10.05
CA GLU A 84 -2.52 -12.29 8.84
C GLU A 84 -2.05 -10.86 9.09
N TRP A 85 -2.89 -10.04 9.74
CA TRP A 85 -2.53 -8.68 10.09
C TRP A 85 -1.27 -8.64 10.97
N LEU A 86 -1.19 -9.47 11.99
CA LEU A 86 -0.02 -9.53 12.89
C LEU A 86 1.28 -9.86 12.13
N ARG A 87 1.22 -10.77 11.17
CA ARG A 87 2.39 -11.11 10.33
C ARG A 87 2.78 -9.95 9.42
N LEU A 88 1.79 -9.34 8.78
CA LEU A 88 2.01 -8.19 7.90
C LEU A 88 2.58 -7.01 8.70
N ASP A 89 1.98 -6.66 9.81
CA ASP A 89 2.41 -5.58 10.72
C ASP A 89 3.86 -5.77 11.18
N ALA A 90 4.24 -6.98 11.57
CA ALA A 90 5.62 -7.29 11.97
C ALA A 90 6.61 -7.08 10.82
N GLY A 91 6.26 -7.52 9.60
CA GLY A 91 7.08 -7.34 8.40
C GLY A 91 7.21 -5.86 8.01
N LEU A 92 6.12 -5.12 8.02
CA LEU A 92 6.12 -3.69 7.70
C LEU A 92 6.93 -2.87 8.74
N LYS A 93 6.80 -3.18 10.02
CA LYS A 93 7.62 -2.56 11.08
C LYS A 93 9.10 -2.85 10.90
N GLN A 94 9.47 -4.08 10.54
CA GLN A 94 10.87 -4.42 10.23
C GLN A 94 11.38 -3.59 9.06
N ARG A 95 10.57 -3.46 7.99
CA ARG A 95 10.93 -2.70 6.80
C ARG A 95 11.14 -1.22 7.11
N VAL A 96 10.21 -0.58 7.81
CA VAL A 96 10.32 0.83 8.19
C VAL A 96 11.54 1.08 9.08
N ARG A 97 11.85 0.17 10.01
CA ARG A 97 13.08 0.27 10.81
C ARG A 97 14.32 0.21 9.94
N ALA A 98 14.38 -0.72 9.00
CA ALA A 98 15.52 -0.84 8.08
C ALA A 98 15.69 0.42 7.22
N LEU A 99 14.60 1.03 6.74
CA LEU A 99 14.63 2.27 5.99
C LEU A 99 15.10 3.46 6.84
N ASN A 100 14.65 3.59 8.08
CA ASN A 100 15.16 4.62 9.00
C ASN A 100 16.65 4.40 9.32
N MET A 101 17.10 3.15 9.52
CA MET A 101 18.52 2.85 9.69
C MET A 101 19.34 3.20 8.45
N PHE A 102 18.81 2.97 7.25
CA PHE A 102 19.44 3.38 6.01
C PHE A 102 19.57 4.91 5.92
N LEU A 103 18.50 5.66 6.25
CA LEU A 103 18.54 7.12 6.28
C LEU A 103 19.56 7.63 7.29
N HIS A 104 19.62 7.02 8.48
CA HIS A 104 20.65 7.36 9.45
C HIS A 104 22.07 7.13 8.89
N ASP A 105 22.32 5.95 8.32
CA ASP A 105 23.65 5.61 7.77
C ASP A 105 24.08 6.56 6.64
N ILE A 106 23.19 6.96 5.73
CA ILE A 106 23.55 7.87 4.63
C ILE A 106 23.79 9.31 5.07
N TYR A 107 23.34 9.71 6.25
CA TYR A 107 23.60 11.03 6.83
C TYR A 107 24.71 11.01 7.90
N HIS A 108 25.33 9.85 8.21
CA HIS A 108 26.40 9.72 9.19
C HIS A 108 27.58 8.93 8.62
N ASP A 109 27.62 7.63 8.90
CA ASP A 109 28.80 6.80 8.62
C ASP A 109 28.96 6.39 7.15
N HIS A 110 27.92 6.41 6.34
CA HIS A 110 27.90 5.95 4.95
C HIS A 110 28.35 4.48 4.77
N ASN A 111 28.09 3.61 5.76
CA ASN A 111 28.60 2.22 5.76
C ASN A 111 28.08 1.41 4.58
N ILE A 112 26.81 1.61 4.18
CA ILE A 112 26.20 0.91 3.04
C ILE A 112 26.88 1.28 1.71
N VAL A 113 27.28 2.54 1.58
CA VAL A 113 28.02 3.06 0.42
C VAL A 113 29.46 2.55 0.44
N ARG A 114 30.16 2.61 1.59
CA ARG A 114 31.53 2.08 1.76
C ARG A 114 31.58 0.59 1.49
N ALA A 115 30.54 -0.17 1.87
CA ALA A 115 30.44 -1.59 1.57
C ALA A 115 30.11 -1.91 0.10
N GLY A 116 29.96 -0.88 -0.75
CA GLY A 116 29.65 -1.05 -2.17
C GLY A 116 28.27 -1.62 -2.47
N LYS A 117 27.33 -1.58 -1.50
CA LYS A 117 25.98 -2.08 -1.69
C LYS A 117 25.10 -1.12 -2.49
N ILE A 118 25.35 0.17 -2.34
CA ILE A 118 24.67 1.24 -3.08
C ILE A 118 25.75 2.16 -3.68
N PRO A 119 25.66 2.49 -4.97
CA PRO A 119 26.58 3.43 -5.58
C PRO A 119 26.47 4.83 -4.95
N PRO A 120 27.57 5.52 -4.62
CA PRO A 120 27.55 6.86 -4.01
C PRO A 120 26.67 7.85 -4.79
N LYS A 121 26.68 7.76 -6.11
CA LYS A 121 25.90 8.62 -7.00
C LYS A 121 24.40 8.52 -6.76
N GLN A 122 23.89 7.33 -6.44
CA GLN A 122 22.45 7.13 -6.16
C GLN A 122 22.01 7.85 -4.89
N VAL A 123 22.90 8.02 -3.92
CA VAL A 123 22.62 8.72 -2.66
C VAL A 123 22.87 10.22 -2.83
N PHE A 124 24.11 10.60 -3.07
CA PHE A 124 24.55 11.99 -2.94
C PHE A 124 24.18 12.89 -4.11
N MET A 125 23.80 12.32 -5.27
CA MET A 125 23.27 13.06 -6.42
C MET A 125 21.76 12.94 -6.56
N ASN A 126 21.08 12.31 -5.61
CA ASN A 126 19.62 12.26 -5.59
C ASN A 126 19.05 13.64 -5.23
N ALA A 127 18.05 14.10 -5.98
CA ALA A 127 17.41 15.39 -5.74
C ALA A 127 16.73 15.49 -4.36
N GLN A 128 16.42 14.36 -3.72
CA GLN A 128 15.83 14.30 -2.39
C GLN A 128 16.89 14.26 -1.26
N TYR A 129 18.18 14.05 -1.60
CA TYR A 129 19.24 14.12 -0.59
C TYR A 129 19.32 15.54 -0.01
N ARG A 130 19.41 15.63 1.31
CA ARG A 130 19.46 16.91 2.05
C ARG A 130 20.84 17.07 2.73
N PRO A 131 21.80 17.76 2.09
CA PRO A 131 23.14 17.93 2.66
C PRO A 131 23.13 18.57 4.06
N GLU A 132 22.13 19.41 4.35
CA GLU A 132 21.92 20.06 5.64
C GLU A 132 21.61 19.08 6.78
N MET A 133 21.28 17.84 6.47
CA MET A 133 21.02 16.77 7.45
C MET A 133 22.27 15.95 7.78
N GLN A 134 23.41 16.25 7.14
CA GLN A 134 24.67 15.55 7.42
C GLN A 134 25.07 15.73 8.88
N ASP A 135 25.35 14.63 9.56
CA ASP A 135 25.72 14.56 10.98
C ASP A 135 24.69 15.16 11.96
N VAL A 136 23.42 15.27 11.53
CA VAL A 136 22.32 15.72 12.38
C VAL A 136 21.64 14.50 13.03
N ASP A 137 21.72 14.43 14.37
CA ASP A 137 20.98 13.45 15.15
C ASP A 137 19.50 13.84 15.23
N VAL A 138 18.65 13.04 14.58
CA VAL A 138 17.19 13.19 14.72
C VAL A 138 16.69 12.47 15.96
N ALA A 139 15.59 12.98 16.55
CA ALA A 139 15.01 12.39 17.74
C ALA A 139 14.67 10.89 17.50
N GLU A 140 15.17 10.04 18.39
CA GLU A 140 14.97 8.57 18.36
C GLU A 140 15.41 7.87 17.06
N GLY A 141 16.16 8.54 16.17
CA GLY A 141 16.56 8.01 14.87
C GLY A 141 15.40 7.88 13.88
N ILE A 142 14.31 8.60 14.09
CA ILE A 142 13.12 8.55 13.24
C ILE A 142 13.18 9.66 12.20
N TYR A 143 13.57 9.30 10.98
CA TYR A 143 13.60 10.20 9.83
C TYR A 143 12.23 10.29 9.15
N SER A 144 11.53 9.16 9.01
CA SER A 144 10.17 9.11 8.47
C SER A 144 9.17 8.85 9.60
N HIS A 145 8.29 9.83 9.85
CA HIS A 145 7.29 9.76 10.92
C HIS A 145 6.00 9.05 10.48
N VAL A 146 5.70 9.11 9.18
CA VAL A 146 4.58 8.41 8.55
C VAL A 146 5.10 7.71 7.32
N ALA A 147 4.92 6.40 7.25
CA ALA A 147 5.30 5.60 6.10
C ALA A 147 4.05 5.02 5.44
N GLY A 148 3.82 5.35 4.17
CA GLY A 148 2.80 4.73 3.32
C GLY A 148 3.44 3.60 2.54
N ILE A 149 3.16 2.35 2.92
CA ILE A 149 3.72 1.19 2.23
C ILE A 149 2.64 0.55 1.39
N ASP A 150 2.81 0.58 0.08
CA ASP A 150 1.87 -0.02 -0.85
C ASP A 150 2.14 -1.51 -0.97
N ILE A 151 1.11 -2.30 -0.70
CA ILE A 151 1.20 -3.76 -0.75
C ILE A 151 0.18 -4.34 -1.71
N VAL A 152 0.54 -5.47 -2.31
CA VAL A 152 -0.35 -6.30 -3.10
C VAL A 152 -0.42 -7.69 -2.50
N ARG A 153 -1.62 -8.26 -2.48
CA ARG A 153 -1.83 -9.64 -2.08
C ARG A 153 -1.83 -10.53 -3.32
N ALA A 154 -0.94 -11.52 -3.35
CA ALA A 154 -0.83 -12.48 -4.44
C ALA A 154 -1.46 -13.84 -4.09
N GLY A 155 -1.66 -14.12 -2.80
CA GLY A 155 -2.20 -15.39 -2.33
C GLY A 155 -2.57 -15.38 -0.86
N ALA A 156 -2.94 -16.52 -0.32
CA ALA A 156 -3.22 -16.70 1.09
C ALA A 156 -1.95 -16.47 1.91
N GLY A 157 -1.90 -15.35 2.65
CA GLY A 157 -0.74 -14.96 3.44
C GLY A 157 0.48 -14.50 2.62
N GLU A 158 0.34 -14.32 1.31
CA GLU A 158 1.40 -13.82 0.43
C GLU A 158 1.18 -12.35 0.12
N PHE A 159 2.06 -11.50 0.62
CA PHE A 159 2.06 -10.06 0.38
C PHE A 159 3.38 -9.61 -0.20
N TYR A 160 3.30 -8.71 -1.18
CA TYR A 160 4.47 -8.07 -1.79
C TYR A 160 4.36 -6.56 -1.62
N VAL A 161 5.48 -5.93 -1.30
CA VAL A 161 5.57 -4.47 -1.27
C VAL A 161 5.80 -3.98 -2.70
N LEU A 162 5.00 -3.02 -3.13
CA LEU A 162 5.15 -2.34 -4.41
C LEU A 162 6.06 -1.13 -4.27
N GLU A 163 5.79 -0.27 -3.30
CA GLU A 163 6.59 0.92 -3.03
C GLU A 163 6.52 1.34 -1.56
N ASP A 164 7.48 2.17 -1.17
CA ASP A 164 7.52 2.83 0.14
C ASP A 164 7.44 4.34 -0.07
N ASN A 165 6.37 4.95 0.44
CA ASN A 165 6.22 6.39 0.51
C ASN A 165 6.64 6.85 1.92
N LEU A 166 7.79 7.51 2.03
CA LEU A 166 8.46 7.90 3.27
C LEU A 166 8.53 9.44 3.43
#